data_881ab1dd8aababdf0d0f276dcd028e48
#
_entry.id   881ab1dd8aababdf0d0f276dcd028e48
#
_cell.length_a   1.000
_cell.length_b   1.000
_cell.length_c   1.000
_cell.angle_alpha   90.00
_cell.angle_beta   90.00
_cell.angle_gamma   90.00
#
_symmetry.space_group_name_H-M   'P 1'
#
loop_
_entity.id
_entity.type
_entity.pdbx_description
1 polymer ?
#
loop_
_entity_poly.entity_id
_entity_poly.type
_entity_poly.pdbx_seq_one_letter_code
_entity_poly.pdbx_strand_id
1 'polypeptide(L)'
;EVLAQAGIKDILITNQIVDPVKIERMINLQRYSHIRIIVDNPVNARCLSETALRKNTKMEVLVEVDVGSKRCGVQPGKETVDLVRGLSEMRGVDFKGLQCYAGHLQMAEHTMGLERKIQEIRKVTERVDATKDTIEDAGFNVETVTGAGTGTHRYEYQHYDEIQPGSYVLMDATYKPCAPWFDIALSLLATITSTPEPNRAVFDAGKKAISTDYGPPSL
;
A
#
# COMPACT_ATOMS: atom_id res chain seq x y z
N GLU A 1 -0.58 15.32 -4.38
CA GLU A 1 -0.98 16.74 -4.57
C GLU A 1 -2.50 16.87 -4.64
N VAL A 2 -3.19 16.18 -5.54
CA VAL A 2 -4.65 16.29 -5.72
C VAL A 2 -5.40 16.11 -4.40
N LEU A 3 -5.08 15.09 -3.62
CA LEU A 3 -5.71 14.83 -2.32
C LEU A 3 -5.49 15.97 -1.32
N ALA A 4 -4.26 16.49 -1.23
CA ALA A 4 -3.95 17.63 -0.37
C ALA A 4 -4.69 18.90 -0.81
N GLN A 5 -4.78 19.15 -2.12
CA GLN A 5 -5.56 20.27 -2.69
C GLN A 5 -7.07 20.10 -2.46
N ALA A 6 -7.57 18.86 -2.45
CA ALA A 6 -8.95 18.56 -2.10
C ALA A 6 -9.25 18.64 -0.58
N GLY A 7 -8.26 19.02 0.24
CA GLY A 7 -8.43 19.25 1.68
C GLY A 7 -8.26 18.02 2.57
N ILE A 8 -7.78 16.89 2.04
CA ILE A 8 -7.42 15.71 2.86
C ILE A 8 -6.25 16.08 3.76
N LYS A 9 -6.42 15.96 5.08
CA LYS A 9 -5.48 16.49 6.07
C LYS A 9 -4.39 15.52 6.51
N ASP A 10 -4.61 14.23 6.42
CA ASP A 10 -3.64 13.20 6.78
C ASP A 10 -3.46 12.23 5.60
N ILE A 11 -2.24 12.11 5.10
CA ILE A 11 -1.92 11.35 3.90
C ILE A 11 -0.63 10.55 4.13
N LEU A 12 -0.73 9.22 4.09
CA LEU A 12 0.41 8.34 4.02
C LEU A 12 0.68 7.97 2.55
N ILE A 13 1.88 8.25 2.07
CA ILE A 13 2.35 7.82 0.74
C ILE A 13 3.01 6.46 0.89
N THR A 14 2.35 5.41 0.41
CA THR A 14 2.77 4.01 0.56
C THR A 14 3.65 3.51 -0.59
N ASN A 15 4.48 4.38 -1.13
CA ASN A 15 5.54 4.04 -2.07
C ASN A 15 6.74 4.97 -1.88
N GLN A 16 7.93 4.49 -2.26
CA GLN A 16 9.16 5.27 -2.16
C GLN A 16 9.17 6.38 -3.21
N ILE A 17 9.51 7.59 -2.79
CA ILE A 17 9.78 8.72 -3.69
C ILE A 17 11.27 9.02 -3.63
N VAL A 18 11.97 8.78 -4.74
CA VAL A 18 13.44 8.90 -4.84
C VAL A 18 13.89 10.06 -5.72
N ASP A 19 13.03 10.52 -6.62
CA ASP A 19 13.33 11.66 -7.50
C ASP A 19 13.39 12.96 -6.70
N PRO A 20 14.48 13.76 -6.79
CA PRO A 20 14.63 14.98 -5.99
C PRO A 20 13.53 16.02 -6.19
N VAL A 21 13.02 16.16 -7.41
CA VAL A 21 11.94 17.12 -7.73
C VAL A 21 10.64 16.66 -7.07
N LYS A 22 10.36 15.35 -7.10
CA LYS A 22 9.17 14.80 -6.44
C LYS A 22 9.28 14.88 -4.91
N ILE A 23 10.47 14.65 -4.34
CA ILE A 23 10.73 14.82 -2.90
C ILE A 23 10.44 16.28 -2.50
N GLU A 24 10.96 17.25 -3.23
CA GLU A 24 10.74 18.66 -2.93
C GLU A 24 9.25 19.05 -3.03
N ARG A 25 8.57 18.58 -4.08
CA ARG A 25 7.12 18.81 -4.26
C ARG A 25 6.31 18.20 -3.10
N MET A 26 6.63 16.97 -2.70
CA MET A 26 5.98 16.29 -1.58
C MET A 26 6.17 17.06 -0.27
N ILE A 27 7.40 17.47 0.04
CA ILE A 27 7.70 18.21 1.27
C ILE A 27 6.95 19.55 1.30
N ASN A 28 6.80 20.23 0.17
CA ASN A 28 6.02 21.46 0.09
C ASN A 28 4.53 21.27 0.43
N LEU A 29 3.98 20.06 0.29
CA LEU A 29 2.60 19.76 0.66
C LEU A 29 2.35 19.75 2.18
N GLN A 30 3.39 19.67 3.01
CA GLN A 30 3.29 19.76 4.47
C GLN A 30 2.62 21.07 4.95
N ARG A 31 2.56 22.08 4.10
CA ARG A 31 1.85 23.34 4.38
C ARG A 31 0.32 23.19 4.38
N TYR A 32 -0.20 22.14 3.74
CA TYR A 32 -1.64 21.93 3.53
C TYR A 32 -2.17 20.69 4.23
N SER A 33 -1.32 19.68 4.37
CA SER A 33 -1.69 18.36 4.87
C SER A 33 -0.52 17.76 5.65
N HIS A 34 -0.81 16.96 6.65
CA HIS A 34 0.16 16.08 7.29
C HIS A 34 0.52 14.96 6.32
N ILE A 35 1.74 14.96 5.82
CA ILE A 35 2.23 13.98 4.85
C ILE A 35 3.24 13.07 5.53
N ARG A 36 2.96 11.78 5.52
CA ARG A 36 3.89 10.71 5.90
C ARG A 36 4.33 9.95 4.66
N ILE A 37 5.52 9.37 4.67
CA ILE A 37 6.05 8.58 3.55
C ILE A 37 6.78 7.35 4.05
N ILE A 38 6.80 6.31 3.22
CA ILE A 38 7.58 5.10 3.51
C ILE A 38 9.00 5.20 2.94
N VAL A 39 9.93 4.54 3.63
CA VAL A 39 11.34 4.40 3.22
C VAL A 39 11.80 2.96 3.45
N ASP A 40 12.73 2.49 2.61
CA ASP A 40 13.38 1.19 2.74
C ASP A 40 14.90 1.26 2.46
N ASN A 41 15.41 2.49 2.27
CA ASN A 41 16.79 2.69 1.88
C ASN A 41 17.39 3.92 2.59
N PRO A 42 18.57 3.80 3.23
CA PRO A 42 19.18 4.91 3.97
C PRO A 42 19.62 6.07 3.06
N VAL A 43 19.92 5.83 1.78
CA VAL A 43 20.28 6.91 0.83
C VAL A 43 19.04 7.76 0.53
N ASN A 44 17.90 7.13 0.24
CA ASN A 44 16.63 7.82 0.03
C ASN A 44 16.21 8.60 1.28
N ALA A 45 16.30 7.98 2.46
CA ALA A 45 15.99 8.63 3.73
C ALA A 45 16.85 9.87 3.98
N ARG A 46 18.14 9.82 3.63
CA ARG A 46 19.06 10.96 3.72
C ARG A 46 18.64 12.09 2.79
N CYS A 47 18.29 11.80 1.53
CA CYS A 47 17.78 12.80 0.60
C CYS A 47 16.50 13.48 1.11
N LEU A 48 15.58 12.73 1.71
CA LEU A 48 14.38 13.26 2.37
C LEU A 48 14.76 14.17 3.54
N SER A 49 15.64 13.70 4.43
CA SER A 49 16.10 14.46 5.60
C SER A 49 16.75 15.78 5.21
N GLU A 50 17.70 15.77 4.29
CA GLU A 50 18.40 16.98 3.83
C GLU A 50 17.45 17.98 3.17
N THR A 51 16.49 17.47 2.38
CA THR A 51 15.51 18.34 1.72
C THR A 51 14.52 18.93 2.71
N ALA A 52 14.07 18.15 3.69
CA ALA A 52 13.21 18.64 4.77
C ALA A 52 13.91 19.76 5.58
N LEU A 53 15.18 19.57 5.93
CA LEU A 53 15.96 20.58 6.65
C LEU A 53 16.11 21.87 5.84
N ARG A 54 16.38 21.78 4.52
CA ARG A 54 16.42 22.99 3.66
C ARG A 54 15.09 23.74 3.61
N LYS A 55 13.97 23.05 3.84
CA LYS A 55 12.62 23.63 3.88
C LYS A 55 12.14 23.99 5.29
N ASN A 56 13.05 23.90 6.31
CA ASN A 56 12.73 24.15 7.72
C ASN A 56 11.54 23.30 8.23
N THR A 57 11.50 22.03 7.84
CA THR A 57 10.48 21.07 8.27
C THR A 57 11.11 19.73 8.61
N LYS A 58 10.30 18.80 9.11
CA LYS A 58 10.67 17.42 9.40
C LYS A 58 9.64 16.49 8.77
N MET A 59 10.10 15.40 8.15
CA MET A 59 9.23 14.42 7.52
C MET A 59 9.01 13.22 8.44
N GLU A 60 7.78 12.86 8.70
CA GLU A 60 7.46 11.61 9.34
C GLU A 60 7.58 10.45 8.34
N VAL A 61 8.30 9.42 8.75
CA VAL A 61 8.60 8.26 7.89
C VAL A 61 8.23 6.95 8.57
N LEU A 62 7.72 6.02 7.78
CA LEU A 62 7.57 4.63 8.18
C LEU A 62 8.57 3.77 7.39
N VAL A 63 9.11 2.74 8.02
CA VAL A 63 9.98 1.78 7.33
C VAL A 63 9.13 0.72 6.65
N GLU A 64 9.32 0.53 5.34
CA GLU A 64 8.69 -0.59 4.64
C GLU A 64 9.47 -1.87 4.91
N VAL A 65 8.75 -2.91 5.33
CA VAL A 65 9.27 -4.24 5.61
C VAL A 65 8.77 -5.23 4.55
N ASP A 66 9.67 -5.98 3.93
CA ASP A 66 9.27 -7.06 3.02
C ASP A 66 8.73 -8.25 3.80
N VAL A 67 7.43 -8.32 3.93
CA VAL A 67 6.72 -9.42 4.59
C VAL A 67 6.49 -10.64 3.69
N GLY A 68 7.08 -10.66 2.50
CA GLY A 68 7.02 -11.77 1.56
C GLY A 68 6.60 -11.41 0.14
N SER A 69 6.29 -10.14 -0.12
CA SER A 69 5.93 -9.64 -1.46
C SER A 69 7.11 -9.62 -2.44
N LYS A 70 8.34 -9.55 -1.94
CA LYS A 70 9.57 -9.41 -2.74
C LYS A 70 9.49 -8.26 -3.75
N ARG A 71 8.87 -7.17 -3.33
CA ARG A 71 8.68 -5.95 -4.13
C ARG A 71 9.61 -4.84 -3.66
N CYS A 72 9.34 -4.29 -2.49
CA CYS A 72 10.11 -3.27 -1.79
C CYS A 72 10.20 -3.65 -0.32
N GLY A 73 10.99 -2.90 0.44
CA GLY A 73 11.13 -3.08 1.87
C GLY A 73 12.43 -3.76 2.28
N VAL A 74 12.87 -3.47 3.48
CA VAL A 74 13.99 -4.16 4.14
C VAL A 74 13.53 -5.49 4.73
N GLN A 75 14.49 -6.40 4.96
CA GLN A 75 14.17 -7.65 5.60
C GLN A 75 13.77 -7.45 7.07
N PRO A 76 12.80 -8.25 7.57
CA PRO A 76 12.40 -8.24 8.98
C PRO A 76 13.59 -8.48 9.92
N GLY A 77 13.51 -7.91 11.13
CA GLY A 77 14.52 -8.09 12.16
C GLY A 77 15.71 -7.12 12.04
N LYS A 78 16.94 -7.65 11.96
CA LYS A 78 18.14 -6.82 12.07
C LYS A 78 18.23 -5.69 11.04
N GLU A 79 17.93 -5.94 9.78
CA GLU A 79 18.01 -4.90 8.73
C GLU A 79 17.03 -3.75 9.00
N THR A 80 15.82 -4.09 9.49
CA THR A 80 14.83 -3.09 9.88
C THR A 80 15.35 -2.23 11.05
N VAL A 81 15.91 -2.86 12.09
CA VAL A 81 16.51 -2.14 13.24
C VAL A 81 17.67 -1.25 12.80
N ASP A 82 18.54 -1.74 11.93
CA ASP A 82 19.69 -0.97 11.43
C ASP A 82 19.21 0.28 10.65
N LEU A 83 18.16 0.16 9.84
CA LEU A 83 17.58 1.31 9.14
C LEU A 83 16.94 2.29 10.12
N VAL A 84 16.14 1.81 11.08
CA VAL A 84 15.50 2.65 12.12
C VAL A 84 16.55 3.42 12.92
N ARG A 85 17.65 2.77 13.31
CA ARG A 85 18.79 3.42 13.99
C ARG A 85 19.40 4.53 13.12
N GLY A 86 19.62 4.25 11.83
CA GLY A 86 20.12 5.27 10.89
C GLY A 86 19.15 6.45 10.74
N LEU A 87 17.84 6.21 10.75
CA LEU A 87 16.81 7.26 10.70
C LEU A 87 16.84 8.13 11.96
N SER A 88 17.06 7.53 13.15
CA SER A 88 17.11 8.28 14.42
C SER A 88 18.28 9.28 14.50
N GLU A 89 19.32 9.09 13.71
CA GLU A 89 20.46 9.99 13.59
C GLU A 89 20.21 11.15 12.59
N MET A 90 19.14 11.07 11.80
CA MET A 90 18.81 12.04 10.73
C MET A 90 17.87 13.12 11.26
N ARG A 91 18.31 14.37 11.36
CA ARG A 91 17.55 15.48 11.95
C ARG A 91 16.30 15.89 11.17
N GLY A 92 16.24 15.63 9.87
CA GLY A 92 15.15 16.04 8.98
C GLY A 92 14.04 15.01 8.80
N VAL A 93 14.18 13.82 9.39
CA VAL A 93 13.13 12.78 9.39
C VAL A 93 12.79 12.36 10.82
N ASP A 94 11.61 11.78 10.98
CA ASP A 94 11.08 11.27 12.24
C ASP A 94 10.48 9.88 12.01
N PHE A 95 11.06 8.86 12.62
CA PHE A 95 10.54 7.49 12.52
C PHE A 95 9.25 7.38 13.31
N LYS A 96 8.19 6.88 12.67
CA LYS A 96 6.85 6.72 13.26
C LYS A 96 6.36 5.28 13.27
N GLY A 97 6.93 4.41 12.46
CA GLY A 97 6.44 3.04 12.44
C GLY A 97 6.77 2.25 11.18
N LEU A 98 5.95 1.25 10.92
CA LEU A 98 6.19 0.24 9.91
C LEU A 98 5.10 0.22 8.84
N GLN A 99 5.49 -0.02 7.60
CA GLN A 99 4.65 -0.39 6.48
C GLN A 99 4.87 -1.87 6.18
N CYS A 100 3.83 -2.70 6.33
CA CYS A 100 3.91 -4.16 6.22
C CYS A 100 2.82 -4.71 5.30
N TYR A 101 2.90 -4.41 3.98
CA TYR A 101 1.83 -4.76 3.05
C TYR A 101 2.05 -6.08 2.33
N ALA A 102 1.21 -7.07 2.60
CA ALA A 102 1.24 -8.39 1.98
C ALA A 102 0.47 -8.42 0.63
N GLY A 103 0.97 -7.68 -0.37
CA GLY A 103 0.33 -7.58 -1.69
C GLY A 103 0.15 -8.92 -2.40
N HIS A 104 1.07 -9.85 -2.21
CA HIS A 104 1.03 -11.21 -2.79
C HIS A 104 -0.12 -12.08 -2.25
N LEU A 105 -0.72 -11.71 -1.10
CA LEU A 105 -1.81 -12.46 -0.50
C LEU A 105 -3.20 -11.88 -0.83
N GLN A 106 -3.29 -10.72 -1.48
CA GLN A 106 -4.58 -10.06 -1.71
C GLN A 106 -5.57 -10.93 -2.49
N MET A 107 -5.09 -11.63 -3.52
CA MET A 107 -5.88 -12.51 -4.39
C MET A 107 -5.41 -13.96 -4.35
N ALA A 108 -4.70 -14.37 -3.31
CA ALA A 108 -4.03 -15.66 -3.24
C ALA A 108 -4.99 -16.87 -3.17
N GLU A 109 -6.26 -16.67 -2.77
CA GLU A 109 -7.26 -17.74 -2.79
C GLU A 109 -7.51 -18.32 -4.19
N HIS A 110 -7.31 -17.56 -5.25
CA HIS A 110 -7.42 -18.06 -6.62
C HIS A 110 -6.38 -19.15 -6.96
N THR A 111 -5.23 -19.12 -6.29
CA THR A 111 -4.11 -20.04 -6.57
C THR A 111 -3.91 -21.08 -5.49
N MET A 112 -4.15 -20.76 -4.23
CA MET A 112 -3.86 -21.65 -3.10
C MET A 112 -5.08 -22.03 -2.25
N GLY A 113 -6.23 -21.45 -2.52
CA GLY A 113 -7.44 -21.62 -1.70
C GLY A 113 -7.44 -20.76 -0.43
N LEU A 114 -8.64 -20.53 0.13
CA LEU A 114 -8.84 -19.62 1.25
C LEU A 114 -8.14 -20.09 2.55
N GLU A 115 -8.22 -21.38 2.85
CA GLU A 115 -7.64 -21.92 4.09
C GLU A 115 -6.12 -21.70 4.14
N ARG A 116 -5.43 -22.02 3.06
CA ARG A 116 -3.98 -21.81 2.94
C ARG A 116 -3.62 -20.33 2.93
N LYS A 117 -4.41 -19.48 2.27
CA LYS A 117 -4.24 -18.03 2.33
C LYS A 117 -4.28 -17.52 3.77
N ILE A 118 -5.24 -17.96 4.58
CA ILE A 118 -5.35 -17.56 5.99
C ILE A 118 -4.11 -18.02 6.78
N GLN A 119 -3.60 -19.23 6.52
CA GLN A 119 -2.36 -19.70 7.16
C GLN A 119 -1.15 -18.84 6.78
N GLU A 120 -1.02 -18.44 5.51
CA GLU A 120 0.07 -17.54 5.08
C GLU A 120 -0.08 -16.12 5.67
N ILE A 121 -1.31 -15.61 5.80
CA ILE A 121 -1.57 -14.33 6.49
C ILE A 121 -1.09 -14.39 7.93
N ARG A 122 -1.38 -15.46 8.67
CA ARG A 122 -0.90 -15.63 10.06
C ARG A 122 0.62 -15.57 10.17
N LYS A 123 1.34 -16.23 9.26
CA LYS A 123 2.81 -16.15 9.22
C LYS A 123 3.32 -14.74 8.93
N VAL A 124 2.58 -13.97 8.14
CA VAL A 124 2.90 -12.56 7.89
C VAL A 124 2.69 -11.75 9.16
N THR A 125 1.55 -11.89 9.84
CA THR A 125 1.27 -11.12 11.06
C THR A 125 2.22 -11.47 12.20
N GLU A 126 2.56 -12.75 12.40
CA GLU A 126 3.59 -13.18 13.35
C GLU A 126 4.96 -12.52 13.07
N ARG A 127 5.32 -12.38 11.80
CA ARG A 127 6.55 -11.72 11.37
C ARG A 127 6.50 -10.20 11.61
N VAL A 128 5.35 -9.58 11.39
CA VAL A 128 5.13 -8.15 11.67
C VAL A 128 5.27 -7.88 13.15
N ASP A 129 4.59 -8.66 14.00
CA ASP A 129 4.63 -8.53 15.45
C ASP A 129 6.07 -8.72 15.97
N ALA A 130 6.75 -9.79 15.56
CA ALA A 130 8.15 -10.04 15.94
C ALA A 130 9.12 -8.93 15.47
N THR A 131 8.84 -8.30 14.32
CA THR A 131 9.66 -7.18 13.84
C THR A 131 9.44 -5.94 14.68
N LYS A 132 8.20 -5.65 15.05
CA LYS A 132 7.85 -4.57 15.97
C LYS A 132 8.58 -4.76 17.31
N ASP A 133 8.42 -5.93 17.94
CA ASP A 133 9.06 -6.27 19.21
C ASP A 133 10.59 -6.08 19.14
N THR A 134 11.23 -6.53 18.05
CA THR A 134 12.68 -6.38 17.86
C THR A 134 13.13 -4.91 17.81
N ILE A 135 12.31 -4.03 17.24
CA ILE A 135 12.59 -2.59 17.19
C ILE A 135 12.39 -1.96 18.56
N GLU A 136 11.32 -2.32 19.27
CA GLU A 136 11.01 -1.83 20.61
C GLU A 136 12.07 -2.29 21.63
N ASP A 137 12.53 -3.53 21.55
CA ASP A 137 13.65 -4.07 22.35
C ASP A 137 14.97 -3.33 22.07
N ALA A 138 15.15 -2.81 20.86
CA ALA A 138 16.29 -1.97 20.52
C ALA A 138 16.16 -0.51 21.00
N GLY A 139 15.06 -0.16 21.69
CA GLY A 139 14.81 1.13 22.32
C GLY A 139 14.13 2.17 21.44
N PHE A 140 13.53 1.75 20.31
CA PHE A 140 12.79 2.65 19.43
C PHE A 140 11.27 2.43 19.57
N ASN A 141 10.50 3.52 19.55
CA ASN A 141 9.06 3.45 19.63
C ASN A 141 8.44 3.24 18.23
N VAL A 142 7.50 2.29 18.11
CA VAL A 142 6.72 2.03 16.89
C VAL A 142 5.30 2.56 17.14
N GLU A 143 5.04 3.79 16.71
CA GLU A 143 3.74 4.46 16.93
C GLU A 143 2.63 3.90 16.02
N THR A 144 2.98 3.45 14.81
CA THR A 144 2.01 2.99 13.80
C THR A 144 2.54 1.78 13.05
N VAL A 145 1.74 0.74 12.94
CA VAL A 145 1.94 -0.36 12.00
C VAL A 145 0.81 -0.32 10.98
N THR A 146 1.14 -0.19 9.70
CA THR A 146 0.16 -0.11 8.63
C THR A 146 0.32 -1.23 7.61
N GLY A 147 -0.80 -1.76 7.13
CA GLY A 147 -0.81 -2.89 6.20
C GLY A 147 -2.22 -3.31 5.83
N ALA A 148 -2.45 -4.58 5.62
CA ALA A 148 -3.74 -5.17 5.30
C ALA A 148 -4.46 -4.50 4.11
N GLY A 149 -4.82 -5.27 3.10
CA GLY A 149 -5.53 -4.76 1.92
C GLY A 149 -6.97 -5.23 1.82
N THR A 150 -7.65 -4.88 0.75
CA THR A 150 -9.05 -5.26 0.50
C THR A 150 -9.30 -6.77 0.60
N GLY A 151 -8.37 -7.59 0.11
CA GLY A 151 -8.51 -9.05 0.10
C GLY A 151 -8.06 -9.75 1.39
N THR A 152 -7.43 -9.04 2.33
CA THR A 152 -6.82 -9.66 3.52
C THR A 152 -7.28 -9.05 4.83
N HIS A 153 -7.74 -7.80 4.86
CA HIS A 153 -8.00 -7.04 6.09
C HIS A 153 -8.87 -7.78 7.11
N ARG A 154 -9.87 -8.54 6.70
CA ARG A 154 -10.76 -9.29 7.62
C ARG A 154 -10.03 -10.35 8.46
N TYR A 155 -8.86 -10.80 8.00
CA TYR A 155 -8.10 -11.87 8.64
C TYR A 155 -6.91 -11.37 9.46
N GLU A 156 -6.55 -10.07 9.31
CA GLU A 156 -5.32 -9.54 9.89
C GLU A 156 -5.44 -8.13 10.51
N TYR A 157 -6.62 -7.45 10.43
CA TYR A 157 -6.76 -6.06 10.86
C TYR A 157 -6.34 -5.80 12.32
N GLN A 158 -6.42 -6.81 13.18
CA GLN A 158 -6.07 -6.70 14.62
C GLN A 158 -4.57 -6.47 14.88
N HIS A 159 -3.72 -6.75 13.88
CA HIS A 159 -2.26 -6.58 13.95
C HIS A 159 -1.79 -5.23 13.42
N TYR A 160 -2.72 -4.36 12.99
CA TYR A 160 -2.40 -3.08 12.37
C TYR A 160 -3.17 -1.94 13.05
N ASP A 161 -2.48 -0.81 13.24
CA ASP A 161 -3.10 0.44 13.71
C ASP A 161 -3.83 1.14 12.55
N GLU A 162 -3.39 0.92 11.31
CA GLU A 162 -3.94 1.49 10.09
C GLU A 162 -4.03 0.42 9.00
N ILE A 163 -5.19 0.29 8.34
CA ILE A 163 -5.40 -0.66 7.24
C ILE A 163 -5.49 0.06 5.89
N GLN A 164 -5.07 -0.63 4.82
CA GLN A 164 -4.91 -0.06 3.47
C GLN A 164 -5.85 -0.67 2.41
N PRO A 165 -7.14 -0.94 2.69
CA PRO A 165 -8.06 -1.40 1.66
C PRO A 165 -8.35 -0.27 0.68
N GLY A 166 -8.05 -0.46 -0.59
CA GLY A 166 -8.27 0.54 -1.65
C GLY A 166 -9.14 0.01 -2.79
N SER A 167 -8.97 -1.25 -3.19
CA SER A 167 -9.69 -1.85 -4.32
C SER A 167 -11.21 -1.93 -4.10
N TYR A 168 -11.67 -1.94 -2.85
CA TYR A 168 -13.12 -2.01 -2.53
C TYR A 168 -13.92 -0.83 -3.10
N VAL A 169 -13.28 0.33 -3.26
CA VAL A 169 -13.94 1.56 -3.78
C VAL A 169 -14.39 1.37 -5.24
N LEU A 170 -13.61 0.64 -6.02
CA LEU A 170 -13.88 0.35 -7.43
C LEU A 170 -14.46 -1.04 -7.66
N MET A 171 -14.36 -1.94 -6.75
CA MET A 171 -14.72 -3.36 -6.72
C MET A 171 -15.18 -3.91 -8.06
N ASP A 172 -14.34 -4.72 -8.68
CA ASP A 172 -14.60 -5.33 -9.98
C ASP A 172 -14.93 -6.85 -9.88
N ALA A 173 -15.29 -7.45 -11.00
CA ALA A 173 -15.63 -8.86 -11.07
C ALA A 173 -14.45 -9.78 -10.73
N THR A 174 -13.21 -9.38 -10.99
CA THR A 174 -12.01 -10.15 -10.67
C THR A 174 -11.73 -10.18 -9.17
N TYR A 175 -11.97 -9.05 -8.50
CA TYR A 175 -11.73 -8.94 -7.06
C TYR A 175 -12.88 -9.45 -6.19
N LYS A 176 -14.11 -9.53 -6.73
CA LYS A 176 -15.31 -9.96 -6.00
C LYS A 176 -15.16 -11.29 -5.27
N PRO A 177 -14.55 -12.34 -5.84
CA PRO A 177 -14.33 -13.60 -5.11
C PRO A 177 -13.43 -13.47 -3.89
N CYS A 178 -12.46 -12.52 -3.93
CA CYS A 178 -11.50 -12.29 -2.84
C CYS A 178 -12.08 -11.47 -1.69
N ALA A 179 -13.09 -10.68 -1.96
CA ALA A 179 -13.76 -9.83 -0.97
C ALA A 179 -15.28 -9.83 -1.22
N PRO A 180 -15.97 -10.97 -1.03
CA PRO A 180 -17.37 -11.17 -1.43
C PRO A 180 -18.36 -10.28 -0.65
N TRP A 181 -17.93 -9.66 0.43
CA TRP A 181 -18.72 -8.75 1.27
C TRP A 181 -18.83 -7.33 0.70
N PHE A 182 -18.08 -6.97 -0.34
CA PHE A 182 -18.23 -5.72 -1.07
C PHE A 182 -18.99 -5.95 -2.37
N ASP A 183 -19.82 -4.98 -2.76
CA ASP A 183 -20.52 -5.01 -4.05
C ASP A 183 -19.65 -4.47 -5.18
N ILE A 184 -19.92 -4.94 -6.41
CA ILE A 184 -19.24 -4.44 -7.62
C ILE A 184 -19.65 -2.99 -7.82
N ALA A 185 -18.65 -2.10 -7.93
CA ALA A 185 -18.84 -0.67 -8.14
C ALA A 185 -18.29 -0.20 -9.50
N LEU A 186 -17.34 -0.94 -10.10
CA LEU A 186 -16.78 -0.64 -11.39
C LEU A 186 -17.54 -1.39 -12.48
N SER A 187 -18.16 -0.66 -13.39
CA SER A 187 -18.81 -1.19 -14.59
C SER A 187 -18.53 -0.32 -15.80
N LEU A 188 -18.62 -0.91 -16.98
CA LEU A 188 -18.51 -0.22 -18.25
C LEU A 188 -19.88 -0.17 -18.94
N LEU A 189 -20.43 1.03 -19.12
CA LEU A 189 -21.64 1.21 -19.91
C LEU A 189 -21.33 0.97 -21.39
N ALA A 190 -22.08 0.06 -22.01
CA ALA A 190 -21.92 -0.28 -23.42
C ALA A 190 -23.29 -0.39 -24.09
N THR A 191 -23.34 -0.08 -25.40
CA THR A 191 -24.54 -0.16 -26.21
C THR A 191 -24.40 -1.28 -27.21
N ILE A 192 -25.46 -2.09 -27.39
CA ILE A 192 -25.53 -3.06 -28.48
C ILE A 192 -25.71 -2.30 -29.79
N THR A 193 -24.72 -2.41 -30.67
CA THR A 193 -24.73 -1.73 -31.98
C THR A 193 -25.21 -2.61 -33.12
N SER A 194 -25.16 -3.95 -32.94
CA SER A 194 -25.63 -4.89 -33.96
C SER A 194 -25.93 -6.26 -33.35
N THR A 195 -26.92 -6.95 -33.89
CA THR A 195 -27.25 -8.35 -33.59
C THR A 195 -27.34 -9.15 -34.89
N PRO A 196 -26.22 -9.43 -35.57
CA PRO A 196 -26.21 -10.04 -36.90
C PRO A 196 -26.67 -11.50 -36.91
N GLU A 197 -26.65 -12.16 -35.75
CA GLU A 197 -27.11 -13.54 -35.59
C GLU A 197 -27.82 -13.69 -34.22
N PRO A 198 -28.72 -14.68 -34.04
CA PRO A 198 -29.50 -14.82 -32.81
C PRO A 198 -28.70 -14.93 -31.51
N ASN A 199 -27.48 -15.41 -31.60
CA ASN A 199 -26.58 -15.64 -30.45
C ASN A 199 -25.34 -14.75 -30.46
N ARG A 200 -25.35 -13.66 -31.26
CA ARG A 200 -24.22 -12.72 -31.35
C ARG A 200 -24.68 -11.27 -31.22
N ALA A 201 -24.16 -10.57 -30.25
CA ALA A 201 -24.31 -9.14 -30.06
C ALA A 201 -22.96 -8.43 -30.23
N VAL A 202 -22.95 -7.29 -30.89
CA VAL A 202 -21.78 -6.42 -31.05
C VAL A 202 -22.01 -5.16 -30.23
N PHE A 203 -21.01 -4.79 -29.43
CA PHE A 203 -21.06 -3.63 -28.54
C PHE A 203 -20.10 -2.52 -29.02
N ASP A 204 -20.40 -1.29 -28.68
CA ASP A 204 -19.53 -0.12 -28.92
C ASP A 204 -18.33 -0.02 -27.96
N ALA A 205 -18.30 -0.86 -26.94
CA ALA A 205 -17.19 -0.97 -26.01
C ALA A 205 -16.71 -2.42 -25.88
N GLY A 206 -15.41 -2.60 -25.65
CA GLY A 206 -14.79 -3.91 -25.50
C GLY A 206 -13.32 -3.79 -25.07
N LYS A 207 -12.47 -4.72 -25.50
CA LYS A 207 -11.06 -4.82 -25.14
C LYS A 207 -10.26 -3.50 -25.25
N LYS A 208 -10.65 -2.59 -26.14
CA LYS A 208 -9.98 -1.29 -26.30
C LYS A 208 -10.39 -0.25 -25.26
N ALA A 209 -11.49 -0.47 -24.55
CA ALA A 209 -12.06 0.46 -23.60
C ALA A 209 -11.76 0.07 -22.14
N ILE A 210 -11.32 -1.18 -21.88
CA ILE A 210 -11.04 -1.68 -20.55
C ILE A 210 -9.82 -2.60 -20.55
N SER A 211 -9.09 -2.66 -19.44
CA SER A 211 -7.97 -3.59 -19.27
C SER A 211 -8.47 -5.04 -19.27
N THR A 212 -7.69 -5.90 -19.90
CA THR A 212 -7.92 -7.35 -19.95
C THR A 212 -6.77 -8.14 -19.32
N ASP A 213 -5.98 -7.51 -18.42
CA ASP A 213 -4.82 -8.13 -17.78
C ASP A 213 -5.20 -9.36 -16.94
N TYR A 214 -6.43 -9.40 -16.44
CA TYR A 214 -6.99 -10.51 -15.67
C TYR A 214 -8.09 -11.27 -16.41
N GLY A 215 -8.17 -11.15 -17.74
CA GLY A 215 -9.12 -11.83 -18.57
C GLY A 215 -10.15 -10.90 -19.24
N PRO A 216 -11.09 -11.46 -20.02
CA PRO A 216 -12.15 -10.68 -20.65
C PRO A 216 -13.13 -10.11 -19.62
N PRO A 217 -13.83 -9.02 -19.93
CA PRO A 217 -14.89 -8.50 -19.09
C PRO A 217 -16.01 -9.52 -18.90
N SER A 218 -16.60 -9.53 -17.72
CA SER A 218 -17.81 -10.30 -17.40
C SER A 218 -19.06 -9.47 -17.69
N LEU A 219 -20.12 -10.14 -18.19
CA LEU A 219 -21.45 -9.57 -18.40
C LEU A 219 -22.32 -9.81 -17.16
#